data_3c80bad3adb3a2727b59c1c8f0b547a4
#
_entry.id   3c80bad3adb3a2727b59c1c8f0b547a4
#
_cell.length_a   1.000
_cell.length_b   1.000
_cell.length_c   1.000
_cell.angle_alpha   90.00
_cell.angle_beta   90.00
_cell.angle_gamma   90.00
#
_symmetry.space_group_name_H-M   'P 1'
#
loop_
_entity.id
_entity.type
_entity.pdbx_description
1 polymer ?
#
loop_
_entity_poly.entity_id
_entity_poly.type
_entity_poly.pdbx_seq_one_letter_code
_entity_poly.pdbx_strand_id
1 'polypeptide(L)'
;TRDYLIYIFVFFIFIVGGSLWLFNGFTFDMSNDSPVSIYEAVMVIGMVAAATIALCSQHRLTSIIAVGALGYLVSILFVIFQAPDLALTQLVVETVTVALFLLCFYHLPELRREISKVRFKFTNMLISAGVGLTVTLLALSANGTRLFETISGYFEDSYALAGAKNIVNATLVDFR
;
A
#
# COMPACT_ATOMS: atom_id res chain seq x y z
N THR A 1 -23.23 -11.52 -1.21
CA THR A 1 -21.83 -11.30 -0.74
C THR A 1 -21.34 -9.87 -0.99
N ARG A 2 -21.71 -9.26 -2.10
CA ARG A 2 -21.24 -7.93 -2.51
C ARG A 2 -21.71 -6.80 -1.57
N ASP A 3 -22.96 -6.84 -1.13
CA ASP A 3 -23.52 -5.84 -0.22
C ASP A 3 -22.87 -5.89 1.16
N TYR A 4 -22.45 -7.08 1.62
CA TYR A 4 -21.72 -7.21 2.88
C TYR A 4 -20.36 -6.52 2.85
N LEU A 5 -19.62 -6.57 1.74
CA LEU A 5 -18.36 -5.86 1.58
C LEU A 5 -18.55 -4.34 1.67
N ILE A 6 -19.60 -3.81 1.07
CA ILE A 6 -19.94 -2.39 1.16
C ILE A 6 -20.19 -1.99 2.61
N TYR A 7 -20.97 -2.76 3.36
CA TYR A 7 -21.21 -2.49 4.78
C TYR A 7 -19.93 -2.53 5.61
N ILE A 8 -19.04 -3.51 5.37
CA ILE A 8 -17.75 -3.60 6.06
C ILE A 8 -16.89 -2.37 5.78
N PHE A 9 -16.78 -1.93 4.53
CA PHE A 9 -16.00 -0.75 4.17
C PHE A 9 -16.57 0.54 4.74
N VAL A 10 -17.89 0.72 4.70
CA VAL A 10 -18.57 1.88 5.32
C VAL A 10 -18.35 1.87 6.83
N PHE A 11 -18.49 0.73 7.50
CA PHE A 11 -18.22 0.58 8.91
C PHE A 11 -16.77 0.90 9.27
N PHE A 12 -15.81 0.44 8.45
CA PHE A 12 -14.39 0.77 8.61
C PHE A 12 -14.14 2.29 8.52
N ILE A 13 -14.70 2.97 7.51
CA ILE A 13 -14.58 4.43 7.36
C ILE A 13 -15.14 5.14 8.59
N PHE A 14 -16.30 4.71 9.09
CA PHE A 14 -16.93 5.33 10.25
C PHE A 14 -16.12 5.14 11.53
N ILE A 15 -15.62 3.94 11.80
CA ILE A 15 -14.85 3.68 13.03
C ILE A 15 -13.49 4.34 12.95
N VAL A 16 -12.73 4.09 11.89
CA VAL A 16 -11.35 4.59 11.78
C VAL A 16 -11.34 6.10 11.53
N GLY A 17 -12.15 6.59 10.59
CA GLY A 17 -12.25 8.01 10.32
C GLY A 17 -12.84 8.79 11.50
N GLY A 18 -13.86 8.24 12.17
CA GLY A 18 -14.46 8.83 13.37
C GLY A 18 -13.48 8.87 14.55
N SER A 19 -12.70 7.79 14.76
CA SER A 19 -11.68 7.77 15.82
C SER A 19 -10.57 8.77 15.57
N LEU A 20 -10.09 8.91 14.34
CA LEU A 20 -9.10 9.93 13.97
C LEU A 20 -9.60 11.33 14.26
N TRP A 21 -10.86 11.60 13.92
CA TRP A 21 -11.44 12.92 14.14
C TRP A 21 -11.64 13.24 15.63
N LEU A 22 -12.04 12.23 16.44
CA LEU A 22 -12.33 12.41 17.87
C LEU A 22 -11.08 12.49 18.75
N PHE A 23 -10.03 11.70 18.42
CA PHE A 23 -8.87 11.55 19.32
C PHE A 23 -7.68 12.42 18.96
N ASN A 24 -7.38 12.63 17.67
CA ASN A 24 -6.12 13.28 17.30
C ASN A 24 -6.28 14.64 16.60
N GLY A 25 -7.46 14.95 16.04
CA GLY A 25 -7.52 16.03 15.07
C GLY A 25 -6.59 15.74 13.87
N PHE A 26 -6.64 16.57 12.84
CA PHE A 26 -5.71 16.43 11.70
C PHE A 26 -4.46 17.28 11.99
N THR A 27 -3.50 16.72 12.71
CA THR A 27 -2.19 17.35 12.90
C THR A 27 -1.24 16.86 11.81
N PHE A 28 -1.05 17.68 10.79
CA PHE A 28 -0.04 17.45 9.75
C PHE A 28 1.24 18.18 10.18
N ASP A 29 2.18 17.45 10.75
CA ASP A 29 3.51 18.00 11.03
C ASP A 29 4.45 17.60 9.89
N MET A 30 4.64 18.50 8.94
CA MET A 30 5.56 18.35 7.79
C MET A 30 6.94 18.94 8.09
N SER A 31 7.22 19.35 9.32
CA SER A 31 8.46 20.08 9.66
C SER A 31 9.72 19.23 9.65
N ASN A 32 9.58 17.91 9.74
CA ASN A 32 10.69 16.94 9.82
C ASN A 32 10.81 16.03 8.59
N ASP A 33 10.09 16.31 7.51
CA ASP A 33 10.17 15.47 6.33
C ASP A 33 11.50 15.69 5.59
N SER A 34 12.23 14.60 5.38
CA SER A 34 13.41 14.58 4.53
C SER A 34 13.01 14.94 3.08
N PRO A 35 13.86 15.65 2.32
CA PRO A 35 13.53 16.00 0.96
C PRO A 35 13.30 14.75 0.11
N VAL A 36 12.14 14.68 -0.52
CA VAL A 36 11.77 13.54 -1.38
C VAL A 36 12.77 13.43 -2.53
N SER A 37 13.40 12.27 -2.67
CA SER A 37 14.33 12.01 -3.76
C SER A 37 13.59 11.91 -5.10
N ILE A 38 14.23 12.36 -6.17
CA ILE A 38 13.68 12.24 -7.53
C ILE A 38 13.35 10.79 -7.87
N TYR A 39 14.14 9.83 -7.40
CA TYR A 39 13.90 8.39 -7.62
C TYR A 39 12.60 7.93 -6.95
N GLU A 40 12.32 8.37 -5.75
CA GLU A 40 11.08 8.06 -5.01
C GLU A 40 9.85 8.62 -5.75
N ALA A 41 9.94 9.87 -6.20
CA ALA A 41 8.85 10.49 -6.96
C ALA A 41 8.55 9.74 -8.27
N VAL A 42 9.57 9.32 -9.01
CA VAL A 42 9.40 8.53 -10.24
C VAL A 42 8.75 7.19 -9.94
N MET A 43 9.15 6.52 -8.86
CA MET A 43 8.57 5.24 -8.47
C MET A 43 7.09 5.37 -8.06
N VAL A 44 6.75 6.41 -7.29
CA VAL A 44 5.36 6.70 -6.91
C VAL A 44 4.49 6.97 -8.13
N ILE A 45 4.99 7.78 -9.08
CA ILE A 45 4.28 8.04 -10.36
C ILE A 45 4.07 6.72 -11.13
N GLY A 46 5.09 5.87 -11.20
CA GLY A 46 4.99 4.55 -11.84
C GLY A 46 3.93 3.66 -11.17
N MET A 47 3.88 3.63 -9.82
CA MET A 47 2.88 2.89 -9.07
C MET A 47 1.46 3.41 -9.31
N VAL A 48 1.27 4.73 -9.32
CA VAL A 48 -0.03 5.34 -9.64
C VAL A 48 -0.46 5.02 -11.06
N ALA A 49 0.47 5.06 -12.03
CA ALA A 49 0.19 4.67 -13.41
C ALA A 49 -0.20 3.20 -13.52
N ALA A 50 0.52 2.28 -12.87
CA ALA A 50 0.19 0.86 -12.86
C ALA A 50 -1.19 0.61 -12.20
N ALA A 51 -1.50 1.27 -11.08
CA ALA A 51 -2.80 1.19 -10.42
C ALA A 51 -3.93 1.70 -11.32
N THR A 52 -3.73 2.82 -12.01
CA THR A 52 -4.75 3.36 -12.94
C THR A 52 -4.97 2.43 -14.14
N ILE A 53 -3.91 1.84 -14.70
CA ILE A 53 -4.02 0.84 -15.75
C ILE A 53 -4.81 -0.39 -15.26
N ALA A 54 -4.52 -0.88 -14.05
CA ALA A 54 -5.24 -2.00 -13.46
C ALA A 54 -6.74 -1.74 -13.31
N LEU A 55 -7.11 -0.52 -12.89
CA LEU A 55 -8.50 -0.10 -12.73
C LEU A 55 -9.24 0.13 -14.05
N CYS A 56 -8.56 0.76 -15.03
CA CYS A 56 -9.15 1.13 -16.31
C CYS A 56 -9.16 -0.02 -17.31
N SER A 57 -8.35 -1.06 -17.08
CA SER A 57 -8.23 -2.20 -18.00
C SER A 57 -9.56 -2.92 -18.22
N GLN A 58 -9.87 -3.19 -19.47
CA GLN A 58 -11.05 -3.98 -19.86
C GLN A 58 -10.75 -5.49 -19.88
N HIS A 59 -9.49 -5.84 -20.03
CA HIS A 59 -9.03 -7.23 -20.10
C HIS A 59 -8.50 -7.66 -18.73
N ARG A 60 -8.95 -8.82 -18.25
CA ARG A 60 -8.52 -9.36 -16.94
C ARG A 60 -7.03 -9.61 -16.89
N LEU A 61 -6.45 -10.16 -17.99
CA LEU A 61 -5.02 -10.41 -18.06
C LEU A 61 -4.21 -9.12 -17.91
N THR A 62 -4.61 -8.04 -18.59
CA THR A 62 -3.94 -6.74 -18.47
C THR A 62 -4.04 -6.19 -17.04
N SER A 63 -5.20 -6.36 -16.38
CA SER A 63 -5.36 -5.93 -14.98
C SER A 63 -4.44 -6.71 -14.04
N ILE A 64 -4.31 -8.03 -14.20
CA ILE A 64 -3.42 -8.86 -13.38
C ILE A 64 -1.96 -8.47 -13.60
N ILE A 65 -1.54 -8.29 -14.86
CA ILE A 65 -0.17 -7.87 -15.18
C ILE A 65 0.12 -6.48 -14.59
N ALA A 66 -0.84 -5.55 -14.66
CA ALA A 66 -0.68 -4.21 -14.10
C ALA A 66 -0.57 -4.23 -12.56
N VAL A 67 -1.36 -5.09 -11.87
CA VAL A 67 -1.22 -5.30 -10.42
C VAL A 67 0.14 -5.92 -10.08
N GLY A 68 0.59 -6.91 -10.85
CA GLY A 68 1.91 -7.48 -10.69
C GLY A 68 3.03 -6.45 -10.89
N ALA A 69 2.93 -5.61 -11.92
CA ALA A 69 3.87 -4.52 -12.14
C ALA A 69 3.92 -3.55 -10.95
N LEU A 70 2.76 -3.24 -10.34
CA LEU A 70 2.69 -2.44 -9.12
C LEU A 70 3.43 -3.11 -7.96
N GLY A 71 3.23 -4.41 -7.74
CA GLY A 71 3.92 -5.16 -6.68
C GLY A 71 5.44 -5.22 -6.89
N TYR A 72 5.92 -5.33 -8.13
CA TYR A 72 7.35 -5.22 -8.43
C TYR A 72 7.92 -3.83 -8.16
N LEU A 73 7.17 -2.76 -8.46
CA LEU A 73 7.59 -1.39 -8.13
C LEU A 73 7.69 -1.19 -6.62
N VAL A 74 6.78 -1.77 -5.83
CA VAL A 74 6.86 -1.77 -4.36
C VAL A 74 8.11 -2.51 -3.89
N SER A 75 8.47 -3.65 -4.51
CA SER A 75 9.69 -4.37 -4.18
C SER A 75 10.95 -3.53 -4.43
N ILE A 76 11.01 -2.80 -5.55
CA ILE A 76 12.12 -1.89 -5.85
C ILE A 76 12.17 -0.74 -4.83
N LEU A 77 11.01 -0.22 -4.40
CA LEU A 77 10.94 0.81 -3.37
C LEU A 77 11.56 0.32 -2.05
N PHE A 78 11.32 -0.94 -1.64
CA PHE A 78 11.95 -1.52 -0.48
C PHE A 78 13.49 -1.62 -0.60
N VAL A 79 14.01 -1.86 -1.81
CA VAL A 79 15.46 -1.82 -2.05
C VAL A 79 16.01 -0.41 -1.84
N ILE A 80 15.31 0.62 -2.35
CA ILE A 80 15.71 2.02 -2.18
C ILE A 80 15.74 2.40 -0.70
N PHE A 81 14.79 1.93 0.10
CA PHE A 81 14.73 2.14 1.55
C PHE A 81 15.65 1.21 2.35
N GLN A 82 16.62 0.57 1.71
CA GLN A 82 17.61 -0.31 2.34
C GLN A 82 17.00 -1.49 3.14
N ALA A 83 15.88 -2.02 2.65
CA ALA A 83 15.21 -3.18 3.20
C ALA A 83 15.17 -4.34 2.18
N PRO A 84 16.33 -4.91 1.76
CA PRO A 84 16.39 -5.93 0.71
C PRO A 84 15.67 -7.23 1.08
N ASP A 85 15.58 -7.58 2.36
CA ASP A 85 14.86 -8.77 2.82
C ASP A 85 13.35 -8.64 2.56
N LEU A 86 12.78 -7.45 2.82
CA LEU A 86 11.39 -7.17 2.47
C LEU A 86 11.19 -7.15 0.96
N ALA A 87 12.15 -6.63 0.20
CA ALA A 87 12.11 -6.63 -1.25
C ALA A 87 12.08 -8.06 -1.82
N LEU A 88 12.93 -8.95 -1.32
CA LEU A 88 12.96 -10.35 -1.75
C LEU A 88 11.67 -11.09 -1.42
N THR A 89 11.16 -10.94 -0.21
CA THR A 89 9.90 -11.57 0.19
C THR A 89 8.73 -11.05 -0.65
N GLN A 90 8.64 -9.75 -0.88
CA GLN A 90 7.62 -9.13 -1.73
C GLN A 90 7.72 -9.65 -3.18
N LEU A 91 8.93 -9.74 -3.73
CA LEU A 91 9.15 -10.21 -5.09
C LEU A 91 8.72 -11.67 -5.26
N VAL A 92 9.03 -12.54 -4.30
CA VAL A 92 8.61 -13.95 -4.33
C VAL A 92 7.10 -14.07 -4.21
N VAL A 93 6.49 -13.39 -3.24
CA VAL A 93 5.04 -13.42 -3.03
C VAL A 93 4.31 -12.90 -4.26
N GLU A 94 4.74 -11.79 -4.83
CA GLU A 94 4.12 -11.20 -6.03
C GLU A 94 4.22 -12.13 -7.22
N THR A 95 5.40 -12.72 -7.47
CA THR A 95 5.60 -13.65 -8.58
C THR A 95 4.66 -14.86 -8.47
N VAL A 96 4.57 -15.45 -7.28
CA VAL A 96 3.69 -16.60 -7.04
C VAL A 96 2.22 -16.19 -7.20
N THR A 97 1.84 -15.04 -6.65
CA THR A 97 0.47 -14.53 -6.72
C THR A 97 0.05 -14.27 -8.16
N VAL A 98 0.87 -13.57 -8.94
CA VAL A 98 0.59 -13.30 -10.37
C VAL A 98 0.51 -14.61 -11.16
N ALA A 99 1.43 -15.54 -10.93
CA ALA A 99 1.40 -16.83 -11.62
C ALA A 99 0.13 -17.63 -11.30
N LEU A 100 -0.28 -17.67 -10.03
CA LEU A 100 -1.52 -18.32 -9.60
C LEU A 100 -2.77 -17.65 -10.20
N PHE A 101 -2.82 -16.32 -10.22
CA PHE A 101 -3.92 -15.62 -10.85
C PHE A 101 -3.99 -15.87 -12.35
N LEU A 102 -2.86 -15.81 -13.05
CA LEU A 102 -2.83 -16.11 -14.49
C LEU A 102 -3.29 -17.53 -14.76
N LEU A 103 -2.84 -18.52 -13.99
CA LEU A 103 -3.25 -19.90 -14.11
C LEU A 103 -4.75 -20.09 -13.83
N CYS A 104 -5.25 -19.47 -12.77
CA CYS A 104 -6.65 -19.53 -12.39
C CYS A 104 -7.53 -18.93 -13.49
N PHE A 105 -7.20 -17.75 -13.99
CA PHE A 105 -7.98 -17.07 -15.00
C PHE A 105 -7.87 -17.70 -16.39
N TYR A 106 -6.80 -18.42 -16.68
CA TYR A 106 -6.68 -19.19 -17.92
C TYR A 106 -7.72 -20.31 -18.00
N HIS A 107 -8.08 -20.92 -16.88
CA HIS A 107 -9.05 -22.01 -16.82
C HIS A 107 -10.50 -21.53 -16.60
N LEU A 108 -10.71 -20.25 -16.27
CA LEU A 108 -12.05 -19.70 -16.04
C LEU A 108 -12.69 -19.27 -17.37
N PRO A 109 -13.93 -19.68 -17.63
CA PRO A 109 -14.68 -19.24 -18.81
C PRO A 109 -14.85 -17.71 -18.78
N GLU A 110 -14.97 -17.11 -19.95
CA GLU A 110 -15.25 -15.68 -20.09
C GLU A 110 -16.59 -15.35 -19.40
N LEU A 111 -16.52 -14.73 -18.23
CA LEU A 111 -17.73 -14.26 -17.57
C LEU A 111 -18.28 -13.07 -18.35
N ARG A 112 -19.51 -13.18 -18.82
CA ARG A 112 -20.23 -12.08 -19.45
C ARG A 112 -20.22 -10.89 -18.49
N ARG A 113 -19.79 -9.75 -19.00
CA ARG A 113 -19.80 -8.48 -18.29
C ARG A 113 -21.26 -8.12 -18.00
N GLU A 114 -21.70 -8.29 -16.76
CA GLU A 114 -22.98 -7.71 -16.35
C GLU A 114 -22.88 -6.19 -16.48
N ILE A 115 -23.79 -5.62 -17.27
CA ILE A 115 -23.92 -4.17 -17.43
C ILE A 115 -24.48 -3.62 -16.10
N SER A 116 -23.58 -3.32 -15.18
CA SER A 116 -23.92 -2.70 -13.92
C SER A 116 -24.44 -1.28 -14.16
N LYS A 117 -25.58 -0.94 -13.53
CA LYS A 117 -26.17 0.40 -13.64
C LYS A 117 -25.14 1.48 -13.25
N VAL A 118 -25.06 2.57 -14.00
CA VAL A 118 -24.10 3.68 -13.80
C VAL A 118 -24.08 4.20 -12.34
N ARG A 119 -25.26 4.29 -11.71
CA ARG A 119 -25.43 4.69 -10.32
C ARG A 119 -24.66 3.81 -9.34
N PHE A 120 -24.59 2.52 -9.61
CA PHE A 120 -23.90 1.55 -8.77
C PHE A 120 -22.37 1.68 -8.89
N LYS A 121 -21.87 2.02 -10.06
CA LYS A 121 -20.45 2.28 -10.28
C LYS A 121 -19.97 3.51 -9.52
N PHE A 122 -20.78 4.57 -9.50
CA PHE A 122 -20.46 5.80 -8.78
C PHE A 122 -20.40 5.57 -7.26
N THR A 123 -21.35 4.85 -6.68
CA THR A 123 -21.35 4.51 -5.25
C THR A 123 -20.11 3.69 -4.85
N ASN A 124 -19.76 2.69 -5.66
CA ASN A 124 -18.56 1.88 -5.40
C ASN A 124 -17.28 2.71 -5.47
N MET A 125 -17.18 3.61 -6.46
CA MET A 125 -16.05 4.52 -6.61
C MET A 125 -15.93 5.46 -5.41
N LEU A 126 -17.03 6.00 -4.92
CA LEU A 126 -17.06 6.89 -3.76
C LEU A 126 -16.65 6.17 -2.48
N ILE A 127 -17.12 4.93 -2.26
CA ILE A 127 -16.72 4.11 -1.12
C ILE A 127 -15.22 3.76 -1.19
N SER A 128 -14.73 3.35 -2.35
CA SER A 128 -13.31 3.03 -2.54
C SER A 128 -12.40 4.24 -2.31
N ALA A 129 -12.81 5.40 -2.82
CA ALA A 129 -12.10 6.66 -2.58
C ALA A 129 -12.13 7.04 -1.09
N GLY A 130 -13.27 6.84 -0.41
CA GLY A 130 -13.42 7.07 1.02
C GLY A 130 -12.50 6.19 1.86
N VAL A 131 -12.40 4.89 1.55
CA VAL A 131 -11.47 3.97 2.23
C VAL A 131 -10.03 4.38 1.99
N GLY A 132 -9.66 4.66 0.74
CA GLY A 132 -8.31 5.10 0.40
C GLY A 132 -7.92 6.38 1.13
N LEU A 133 -8.79 7.36 1.16
CA LEU A 133 -8.58 8.62 1.88
C LEU A 133 -8.45 8.38 3.40
N THR A 134 -9.29 7.54 3.98
CA THR A 134 -9.22 7.21 5.42
C THR A 134 -7.89 6.55 5.78
N VAL A 135 -7.41 5.59 4.97
CA VAL A 135 -6.12 4.93 5.18
C VAL A 135 -4.96 5.92 5.01
N THR A 136 -5.03 6.80 4.02
CA THR A 136 -4.01 7.85 3.81
C THR A 136 -3.95 8.81 5.00
N LEU A 137 -5.10 9.29 5.49
CA LEU A 137 -5.17 10.16 6.65
C LEU A 137 -4.66 9.47 7.91
N LEU A 138 -4.97 8.18 8.09
CA LEU A 138 -4.45 7.39 9.21
C LEU A 138 -2.93 7.29 9.16
N ALA A 139 -2.36 7.02 7.99
CA ALA A 139 -0.91 6.94 7.82
C ALA A 139 -0.23 8.28 8.10
N LEU A 140 -0.78 9.38 7.59
CA LEU A 140 -0.27 10.74 7.84
C LEU A 140 -0.40 11.14 9.31
N SER A 141 -1.53 10.85 9.95
CA SER A 141 -1.75 11.13 11.37
C SER A 141 -0.82 10.32 12.27
N ALA A 142 -0.57 9.05 11.93
CA ALA A 142 0.37 8.20 12.67
C ALA A 142 1.81 8.72 12.62
N ASN A 143 2.18 9.40 11.53
CA ASN A 143 3.49 10.05 11.44
C ASN A 143 3.57 11.36 12.24
N GLY A 144 2.48 12.14 12.31
CA GLY A 144 2.44 13.44 12.98
C GLY A 144 2.26 13.39 14.50
N THR A 145 1.56 12.39 15.04
CA THR A 145 1.28 12.27 16.48
C THR A 145 2.18 11.23 17.14
N ARG A 146 3.36 11.63 17.57
CA ARG A 146 4.24 10.78 18.39
C ARG A 146 3.89 10.98 19.86
N LEU A 147 3.15 10.04 20.43
CA LEU A 147 2.82 10.03 21.88
C LEU A 147 4.01 9.70 22.77
N PHE A 148 5.04 9.06 22.22
CA PHE A 148 6.27 8.68 22.89
C PHE A 148 7.49 8.99 22.02
N GLU A 149 8.64 9.21 22.62
CA GLU A 149 9.91 9.29 21.89
C GLU A 149 10.12 7.99 21.09
N THR A 150 10.55 8.15 19.84
CA THR A 150 10.75 6.99 18.97
C THR A 150 11.96 6.18 19.40
N ILE A 151 11.75 4.90 19.62
CA ILE A 151 12.84 3.93 19.84
C ILE A 151 13.69 3.76 18.57
N SER A 152 13.21 4.22 17.41
CA SER A 152 13.91 4.11 16.12
C SER A 152 15.30 4.75 16.12
N GLY A 153 15.51 5.84 16.87
CA GLY A 153 16.83 6.46 16.99
C GLY A 153 17.90 5.51 17.52
N TYR A 154 17.56 4.68 18.50
CA TYR A 154 18.48 3.66 19.02
C TYR A 154 18.88 2.64 17.93
N PHE A 155 17.94 2.22 17.10
CA PHE A 155 18.23 1.27 16.04
C PHE A 155 18.98 1.89 14.86
N GLU A 156 18.74 3.17 14.56
CA GLU A 156 19.51 3.92 13.57
C GLU A 156 20.97 4.08 14.00
N ASP A 157 21.21 4.38 15.29
CA ASP A 157 22.55 4.49 15.84
C ASP A 157 23.26 3.13 15.88
N SER A 158 22.58 2.07 16.29
CA SER A 158 23.13 0.72 16.29
C SER A 158 23.42 0.20 14.89
N TYR A 159 22.61 0.56 13.88
CA TYR A 159 22.86 0.26 12.47
C TYR A 159 24.17 0.91 11.99
N ALA A 160 24.39 2.18 12.31
CA ALA A 160 25.60 2.92 11.94
C ALA A 160 26.84 2.33 12.63
N LEU A 161 26.74 1.95 13.91
CA LEU A 161 27.83 1.33 14.68
C LEU A 161 28.18 -0.08 14.18
N ALA A 162 27.18 -0.87 13.81
CA ALA A 162 27.36 -2.23 13.30
C ALA A 162 27.87 -2.29 11.87
N GLY A 163 27.88 -1.17 11.12
CA GLY A 163 28.26 -1.13 9.71
C GLY A 163 27.36 -2.01 8.84
N ALA A 164 26.14 -2.26 9.28
CA ALA A 164 25.21 -3.15 8.62
C ALA A 164 24.68 -2.51 7.31
N LYS A 165 24.48 -3.34 6.28
CA LYS A 165 23.94 -2.89 4.98
C LYS A 165 22.42 -2.98 4.90
N ASN A 166 21.78 -3.57 5.90
CA ASN A 166 20.36 -3.84 5.97
C ASN A 166 19.83 -3.50 7.36
N ILE A 167 19.03 -2.43 7.46
CA ILE A 167 18.51 -1.94 8.74
C ILE A 167 17.56 -2.95 9.40
N VAL A 168 16.76 -3.67 8.60
CA VAL A 168 15.80 -4.67 9.11
C VAL A 168 16.56 -5.84 9.75
N ASN A 169 17.63 -6.30 9.11
CA ASN A 169 18.45 -7.41 9.59
C ASN A 169 19.22 -7.04 10.85
N ALA A 170 19.78 -5.82 10.92
CA ALA A 170 20.44 -5.30 12.09
C ALA A 170 19.48 -5.26 13.30
N THR A 171 18.27 -4.74 13.10
CA THR A 171 17.22 -4.67 14.12
C THR A 171 16.80 -6.06 14.62
N LEU A 172 16.62 -7.03 13.72
CA LEU A 172 16.26 -8.40 14.08
C LEU A 172 17.37 -9.13 14.85
N VAL A 173 18.62 -8.84 14.56
CA VAL A 173 19.77 -9.42 15.28
C VAL A 173 19.89 -8.83 16.67
N ASP A 174 19.60 -7.54 16.83
CA ASP A 174 19.69 -6.85 18.12
C ASP A 174 18.59 -7.27 19.11
N PHE A 175 17.44 -7.70 18.57
CA PHE A 175 16.34 -8.28 19.37
C PHE A 175 16.56 -9.75 19.78
N ARG A 176 17.62 -10.39 19.39
CA ARG A 176 17.92 -11.80 19.66
C ARG A 176 18.78 -12.00 20.87
#